data_98942ee0cdf2deaeebf5224551d82ded
#
_entry.id   98942ee0cdf2deaeebf5224551d82ded
#
_cell.length_a   1.000
_cell.length_b   1.000
_cell.length_c   1.000
_cell.angle_alpha   90.00
_cell.angle_beta   90.00
_cell.angle_gamma   90.00
#
_symmetry.space_group_name_H-M   'P 1'
#
loop_
_entity.id
_entity.type
_entity.pdbx_description
1 polymer ?
#
loop_
_entity_poly.entity_id
_entity_poly.type
_entity_poly.pdbx_seq_one_letter_code
_entity_poly.pdbx_strand_id
1 'polypeptide(L)'
;MALYSKRFGSSGPLLLFVVGGNGDSTVFEGVAAALADRYRVVLYDRAGFARSPIDGVPADRIAGDVEDARSFLADEPGFVFGSSSGAIVTLELLAKYPEVVRVAVPHEAPLISLLPDRDEWLARLDEVYELYRSEGPEPAMALFGRIAGLAQQAPPPGFELPPAFREMFERGRHNVPFWLEHELRQYVRHEPDLDALAAGKDKLILASGVESKGLLPYLPNVVLAERLGVEVAEFPGDHIGYARHAAEFAARLHEVLSSPASS
;
A
#
# COMPACT_ATOMS: atom_id res chain seq x y z
N MET A 1 14.32 2.65 16.43
CA MET A 1 13.59 1.57 17.16
C MET A 1 13.39 0.38 16.25
N ALA A 2 13.18 -0.82 16.81
CA ALA A 2 12.88 -1.98 15.98
C ALA A 2 11.40 -1.93 15.53
N LEU A 3 11.15 -2.08 14.23
CA LEU A 3 9.81 -2.22 13.68
C LEU A 3 9.23 -3.59 14.03
N TYR A 4 7.94 -3.63 14.35
CA TYR A 4 7.25 -4.90 14.46
C TYR A 4 7.20 -5.57 13.09
N SER A 5 7.57 -6.86 13.06
CA SER A 5 7.46 -7.66 11.85
C SER A 5 7.02 -9.09 12.17
N LYS A 6 6.31 -9.70 11.22
CA LYS A 6 5.86 -11.10 11.26
C LYS A 6 6.28 -11.80 9.99
N ARG A 7 6.77 -13.03 10.14
CA ARG A 7 7.30 -13.82 9.02
C ARG A 7 6.42 -15.04 8.78
N PHE A 8 6.25 -15.40 7.49
CA PHE A 8 5.56 -16.60 7.03
C PHE A 8 6.46 -17.32 6.03
N GLY A 9 6.42 -18.66 6.06
CA GLY A 9 7.29 -19.47 5.23
C GLY A 9 8.74 -19.50 5.70
N SER A 10 9.46 -20.56 5.36
CA SER A 10 10.85 -20.80 5.77
C SER A 10 11.82 -20.97 4.59
N SER A 11 11.30 -21.03 3.36
CA SER A 11 12.07 -21.27 2.13
C SER A 11 11.55 -20.42 0.98
N GLY A 12 12.30 -20.38 -0.11
CA GLY A 12 11.97 -19.57 -1.30
C GLY A 12 12.52 -18.15 -1.23
N PRO A 13 12.25 -17.33 -2.25
CA PRO A 13 12.69 -15.94 -2.30
C PRO A 13 11.97 -15.06 -1.27
N LEU A 14 12.62 -13.96 -0.89
CA LEU A 14 12.04 -12.96 0.01
C LEU A 14 10.91 -12.19 -0.68
N LEU A 15 9.78 -12.02 0.01
CA LEU A 15 8.66 -11.20 -0.41
C LEU A 15 8.24 -10.27 0.74
N LEU A 16 8.49 -8.98 0.56
CA LEU A 16 8.15 -7.93 1.51
C LEU A 16 6.78 -7.35 1.19
N PHE A 17 5.94 -7.18 2.19
CA PHE A 17 4.67 -6.44 2.08
C PHE A 17 4.76 -5.09 2.79
N VAL A 18 4.42 -4.03 2.06
CA VAL A 18 4.38 -2.65 2.55
C VAL A 18 2.92 -2.20 2.64
N VAL A 19 2.41 -2.06 3.85
CA VAL A 19 1.01 -1.71 4.10
C VAL A 19 0.72 -0.23 3.83
N GLY A 20 -0.52 0.09 3.47
CA GLY A 20 -1.00 1.44 3.20
C GLY A 20 -1.22 2.31 4.45
N GLY A 21 -2.08 3.32 4.32
CA GLY A 21 -2.30 4.36 5.32
C GLY A 21 -2.83 3.90 6.68
N ASN A 22 -3.32 2.66 6.82
CA ASN A 22 -3.64 2.08 8.12
C ASN A 22 -2.39 1.62 8.90
N GLY A 23 -1.27 1.37 8.21
CA GLY A 23 0.01 1.00 8.79
C GLY A 23 0.08 -0.37 9.49
N ASP A 24 -1.05 -1.09 9.61
CA ASP A 24 -1.16 -2.38 10.30
C ASP A 24 -1.09 -3.54 9.31
N SER A 25 -0.02 -4.29 9.37
CA SER A 25 0.28 -5.37 8.43
C SER A 25 -0.61 -6.61 8.59
N THR A 26 -1.41 -6.71 9.65
CA THR A 26 -2.36 -7.81 9.89
C THR A 26 -3.32 -8.01 8.70
N VAL A 27 -3.61 -6.95 7.96
CA VAL A 27 -4.48 -6.98 6.78
C VAL A 27 -3.98 -7.95 5.69
N PHE A 28 -2.68 -8.24 5.64
CA PHE A 28 -2.05 -9.13 4.65
C PHE A 28 -1.85 -10.56 5.15
N GLU A 29 -2.19 -10.89 6.41
CA GLU A 29 -1.90 -12.21 6.97
C GLU A 29 -2.52 -13.37 6.18
N GLY A 30 -3.72 -13.18 5.62
CA GLY A 30 -4.36 -14.18 4.76
C GLY A 30 -3.57 -14.49 3.50
N VAL A 31 -3.11 -13.43 2.80
CA VAL A 31 -2.27 -13.56 1.60
C VAL A 31 -0.91 -14.15 1.94
N ALA A 32 -0.29 -13.68 3.03
CA ALA A 32 1.00 -14.19 3.48
C ALA A 32 0.97 -15.68 3.83
N ALA A 33 -0.09 -16.12 4.51
CA ALA A 33 -0.29 -17.53 4.83
C ALA A 33 -0.46 -18.40 3.56
N ALA A 34 -1.18 -17.90 2.55
CA ALA A 34 -1.39 -18.59 1.27
C ALA A 34 -0.11 -18.66 0.41
N LEU A 35 0.88 -17.81 0.65
CA LEU A 35 2.16 -17.77 -0.07
C LEU A 35 3.32 -18.43 0.69
N ALA A 36 3.11 -18.88 1.92
CA ALA A 36 4.15 -19.35 2.84
C ALA A 36 4.89 -20.63 2.38
N ASP A 37 4.31 -21.41 1.47
CA ASP A 37 4.91 -22.60 0.87
C ASP A 37 5.91 -22.27 -0.25
N ARG A 38 5.89 -21.02 -0.76
CA ARG A 38 6.66 -20.57 -1.95
C ARG A 38 7.62 -19.44 -1.67
N TYR A 39 7.31 -18.60 -0.67
CA TYR A 39 8.07 -17.39 -0.33
C TYR A 39 8.38 -17.32 1.16
N ARG A 40 9.47 -16.66 1.48
CA ARG A 40 9.72 -16.12 2.82
C ARG A 40 9.07 -14.75 2.89
N VAL A 41 7.82 -14.72 3.35
CA VAL A 41 7.04 -13.48 3.43
C VAL A 41 7.37 -12.73 4.69
N VAL A 42 7.59 -11.42 4.55
CA VAL A 42 7.76 -10.47 5.67
C VAL A 42 6.64 -9.45 5.62
N LEU A 43 5.86 -9.40 6.69
CA LEU A 43 4.92 -8.33 7.00
C LEU A 43 5.53 -7.45 8.07
N TYR A 44 5.36 -6.12 7.99
CA TYR A 44 5.76 -5.22 9.05
C TYR A 44 4.76 -4.08 9.22
N ASP A 45 4.63 -3.57 10.46
CA ASP A 45 3.88 -2.36 10.73
C ASP A 45 4.79 -1.17 10.47
N ARG A 46 4.30 -0.19 9.70
CA ARG A 46 5.09 1.00 9.38
C ARG A 46 5.32 1.85 10.63
N ALA A 47 6.44 2.57 10.67
CA ALA A 47 6.81 3.41 11.80
C ALA A 47 5.70 4.42 12.15
N GLY A 48 5.35 4.54 13.43
CA GLY A 48 4.25 5.36 13.93
C GLY A 48 2.88 4.69 13.95
N PHE A 49 2.77 3.46 13.41
CA PHE A 49 1.51 2.71 13.35
C PHE A 49 1.54 1.45 14.20
N ALA A 50 0.35 1.04 14.64
CA ALA A 50 0.07 -0.23 15.28
C ALA A 50 1.10 -0.62 16.36
N ARG A 51 2.00 -1.57 16.04
CA ARG A 51 2.99 -2.13 16.97
C ARG A 51 4.41 -1.54 16.76
N SER A 52 4.54 -0.56 15.88
CA SER A 52 5.81 0.11 15.54
C SER A 52 5.81 1.57 16.00
N PRO A 53 6.02 1.86 17.29
CA PRO A 53 6.05 3.24 17.78
C PRO A 53 7.20 4.03 17.15
N ILE A 54 7.06 5.37 17.11
CA ILE A 54 8.06 6.28 16.56
C ILE A 54 8.37 7.41 17.56
N ASP A 55 9.65 7.75 17.72
CA ASP A 55 10.09 8.88 18.51
C ASP A 55 10.26 10.12 17.61
N GLY A 56 9.21 10.91 17.50
CA GLY A 56 9.16 12.06 16.58
C GLY A 56 8.88 11.65 15.14
N VAL A 57 8.05 12.43 14.46
CA VAL A 57 7.65 12.16 13.07
C VAL A 57 8.62 12.92 12.15
N PRO A 58 9.32 12.24 11.22
CA PRO A 58 10.18 12.91 10.27
C PRO A 58 9.38 13.81 9.32
N ALA A 59 9.96 14.94 8.91
CA ALA A 59 9.32 15.86 7.98
C ALA A 59 9.05 15.19 6.62
N ASP A 60 9.96 14.33 6.17
CA ASP A 60 9.76 13.47 4.99
C ASP A 60 9.46 12.04 5.44
N ARG A 61 8.16 11.74 5.53
CA ARG A 61 7.66 10.41 5.91
C ARG A 61 7.98 9.36 4.86
N ILE A 62 7.86 9.73 3.58
CA ILE A 62 8.09 8.80 2.48
C ILE A 62 9.55 8.32 2.49
N ALA A 63 10.50 9.24 2.64
CA ALA A 63 11.91 8.86 2.73
C ALA A 63 12.19 7.92 3.92
N GLY A 64 11.59 8.20 5.09
CA GLY A 64 11.70 7.33 6.26
C GLY A 64 11.15 5.93 6.02
N ASP A 65 9.93 5.84 5.46
CA ASP A 65 9.29 4.56 5.15
C ASP A 65 10.02 3.76 4.07
N VAL A 66 10.69 4.43 3.12
CA VAL A 66 11.56 3.78 2.11
C VAL A 66 12.79 3.15 2.79
N GLU A 67 13.45 3.86 3.70
CA GLU A 67 14.59 3.31 4.44
C GLU A 67 14.18 2.14 5.35
N ASP A 68 13.02 2.24 5.97
CA ASP A 68 12.45 1.14 6.75
C ASP A 68 12.22 -0.11 5.88
N ALA A 69 11.57 0.04 4.72
CA ALA A 69 11.36 -1.06 3.77
C ALA A 69 12.69 -1.64 3.26
N ARG A 70 13.66 -0.78 2.91
CA ARG A 70 14.99 -1.17 2.46
C ARG A 70 15.72 -2.03 3.51
N SER A 71 15.54 -1.73 4.78
CA SER A 71 16.20 -2.47 5.86
C SER A 71 15.84 -3.96 5.89
N PHE A 72 14.64 -4.34 5.46
CA PHE A 72 14.22 -5.74 5.34
C PHE A 72 14.81 -6.47 4.13
N LEU A 73 15.40 -5.73 3.19
CA LEU A 73 16.00 -6.25 1.95
C LEU A 73 17.54 -6.12 1.96
N ALA A 74 18.13 -5.72 3.08
CA ALA A 74 19.56 -5.41 3.16
C ALA A 74 20.46 -6.63 2.89
N ASP A 75 20.03 -7.83 3.29
CA ASP A 75 20.82 -9.06 3.16
C ASP A 75 20.64 -9.74 1.79
N GLU A 76 19.52 -9.51 1.11
CA GLU A 76 19.23 -10.08 -0.21
C GLU A 76 18.14 -9.29 -0.94
N PRO A 77 18.23 -9.14 -2.28
CA PRO A 77 17.17 -8.57 -3.09
C PRO A 77 15.88 -9.40 -3.01
N GLY A 78 14.74 -8.72 -2.80
CA GLY A 78 13.44 -9.35 -2.65
C GLY A 78 12.38 -8.84 -3.64
N PHE A 79 11.28 -9.57 -3.69
CA PHE A 79 10.02 -9.09 -4.24
C PHE A 79 9.39 -8.13 -3.25
N VAL A 80 8.73 -7.07 -3.74
CA VAL A 80 8.08 -6.07 -2.90
C VAL A 80 6.66 -5.85 -3.40
N PHE A 81 5.68 -6.10 -2.56
CA PHE A 81 4.28 -5.73 -2.78
C PHE A 81 3.92 -4.59 -1.85
N GLY A 82 3.37 -3.49 -2.38
CA GLY A 82 2.87 -2.39 -1.56
C GLY A 82 1.49 -1.96 -2.00
N SER A 83 0.62 -1.59 -1.06
CA SER A 83 -0.72 -1.13 -1.37
C SER A 83 -0.96 0.30 -0.87
N SER A 84 -1.67 1.13 -1.66
CA SER A 84 -2.01 2.51 -1.30
C SER A 84 -0.75 3.34 -0.99
N SER A 85 -0.65 3.97 0.20
CA SER A 85 0.60 4.64 0.64
C SER A 85 1.82 3.72 0.55
N GLY A 86 1.67 2.42 0.86
CA GLY A 86 2.73 1.43 0.72
C GLY A 86 3.16 1.19 -0.74
N ALA A 87 2.26 1.43 -1.70
CA ALA A 87 2.60 1.38 -3.12
C ALA A 87 3.52 2.55 -3.53
N ILE A 88 3.32 3.74 -2.96
CA ILE A 88 4.25 4.88 -3.15
C ILE A 88 5.63 4.53 -2.58
N VAL A 89 5.69 3.95 -1.37
CA VAL A 89 6.96 3.48 -0.79
C VAL A 89 7.63 2.44 -1.70
N THR A 90 6.86 1.53 -2.30
CA THR A 90 7.38 0.50 -3.21
C THR A 90 7.94 1.10 -4.50
N LEU A 91 7.27 2.11 -5.07
CA LEU A 91 7.77 2.87 -6.24
C LEU A 91 9.07 3.61 -5.92
N GLU A 92 9.10 4.34 -4.81
CA GLU A 92 10.27 5.08 -4.37
C GLU A 92 11.46 4.15 -4.02
N LEU A 93 11.16 2.98 -3.44
CA LEU A 93 12.18 1.97 -3.17
C LEU A 93 12.81 1.45 -4.48
N LEU A 94 11.99 1.20 -5.50
CA LEU A 94 12.48 0.80 -6.83
C LEU A 94 13.28 1.92 -7.49
N ALA A 95 12.81 3.17 -7.41
CA ALA A 95 13.46 4.30 -8.03
C ALA A 95 14.86 4.60 -7.40
N LYS A 96 14.95 4.52 -6.06
CA LYS A 96 16.17 4.89 -5.32
C LYS A 96 17.15 3.73 -5.13
N TYR A 97 16.64 2.50 -4.99
CA TYR A 97 17.43 1.31 -4.63
C TYR A 97 17.06 0.10 -5.52
N PRO A 98 17.17 0.23 -6.86
CA PRO A 98 16.77 -0.84 -7.78
C PRO A 98 17.55 -2.15 -7.57
N GLU A 99 18.74 -2.09 -6.96
CA GLU A 99 19.58 -3.26 -6.68
C GLU A 99 19.01 -4.18 -5.61
N VAL A 100 18.21 -3.66 -4.65
CA VAL A 100 17.58 -4.49 -3.60
C VAL A 100 16.20 -5.01 -4.01
N VAL A 101 15.66 -4.56 -5.14
CA VAL A 101 14.34 -4.97 -5.65
C VAL A 101 14.50 -5.95 -6.80
N ARG A 102 13.88 -7.12 -6.69
CA ARG A 102 13.74 -8.10 -7.78
C ARG A 102 12.58 -7.74 -8.70
N VAL A 103 11.40 -7.54 -8.11
CA VAL A 103 10.18 -7.04 -8.77
C VAL A 103 9.40 -6.23 -7.74
N ALA A 104 8.93 -5.06 -8.14
CA ALA A 104 8.04 -4.18 -7.40
C ALA A 104 6.61 -4.32 -7.93
N VAL A 105 5.65 -4.55 -7.04
CA VAL A 105 4.23 -4.65 -7.35
C VAL A 105 3.47 -3.59 -6.54
N PRO A 106 3.47 -2.31 -6.96
CA PRO A 106 2.67 -1.27 -6.33
C PRO A 106 1.20 -1.42 -6.72
N HIS A 107 0.33 -1.61 -5.72
CA HIS A 107 -1.11 -1.77 -5.87
C HIS A 107 -1.82 -0.46 -5.49
N GLU A 108 -2.39 0.20 -6.50
CA GLU A 108 -3.22 1.40 -6.35
C GLU A 108 -2.53 2.54 -5.58
N ALA A 109 -1.37 2.96 -6.06
CA ALA A 109 -0.62 4.08 -5.51
C ALA A 109 -1.41 5.40 -5.65
N PRO A 110 -1.69 6.15 -4.56
CA PRO A 110 -2.49 7.38 -4.61
C PRO A 110 -1.68 8.58 -5.12
N LEU A 111 -1.07 8.47 -6.29
CA LEU A 111 -0.29 9.51 -6.96
C LEU A 111 -1.20 10.55 -7.60
N ILE A 112 -1.96 11.28 -6.78
CA ILE A 112 -2.93 12.28 -7.24
C ILE A 112 -2.24 13.38 -8.05
N SER A 113 -0.97 13.67 -7.76
CA SER A 113 -0.13 14.61 -8.50
C SER A 113 -0.06 14.34 -10.01
N LEU A 114 -0.28 13.10 -10.44
CA LEU A 114 -0.24 12.69 -11.84
C LEU A 114 -1.54 12.97 -12.61
N LEU A 115 -2.66 13.15 -11.91
CA LEU A 115 -3.98 13.30 -12.53
C LEU A 115 -4.12 14.67 -13.21
N PRO A 116 -4.83 14.76 -14.35
CA PRO A 116 -5.05 16.03 -15.05
C PRO A 116 -5.88 17.02 -14.23
N ASP A 117 -6.78 16.53 -13.38
CA ASP A 117 -7.66 17.26 -12.47
C ASP A 117 -7.16 17.23 -11.01
N ARG A 118 -5.83 17.08 -10.82
CA ARG A 118 -5.17 16.92 -9.53
C ARG A 118 -5.56 18.00 -8.52
N ASP A 119 -5.69 19.25 -8.95
CA ASP A 119 -5.97 20.36 -8.05
C ASP A 119 -7.35 20.24 -7.39
N GLU A 120 -8.36 19.74 -8.14
CA GLU A 120 -9.69 19.45 -7.60
C GLU A 120 -9.64 18.29 -6.59
N TRP A 121 -8.92 17.21 -6.92
CA TRP A 121 -8.76 16.08 -6.01
C TRP A 121 -8.01 16.44 -4.74
N LEU A 122 -6.92 17.21 -4.87
CA LEU A 122 -6.14 17.68 -3.73
C LEU A 122 -6.97 18.60 -2.82
N ALA A 123 -7.79 19.50 -3.39
CA ALA A 123 -8.70 20.35 -2.62
C ALA A 123 -9.70 19.50 -1.82
N ARG A 124 -10.32 18.48 -2.41
CA ARG A 124 -11.24 17.56 -1.71
C ARG A 124 -10.54 16.77 -0.60
N LEU A 125 -9.27 16.38 -0.80
CA LEU A 125 -8.50 15.69 0.23
C LEU A 125 -8.05 16.65 1.35
N ASP A 126 -7.85 17.93 1.05
CA ASP A 126 -7.65 18.94 2.08
C ASP A 126 -8.92 19.15 2.92
N GLU A 127 -10.13 19.10 2.33
CA GLU A 127 -11.39 19.13 3.07
C GLU A 127 -11.47 17.97 4.10
N VAL A 128 -10.95 16.79 3.77
CA VAL A 128 -10.87 15.67 4.73
C VAL A 128 -10.00 16.04 5.92
N TYR A 129 -8.83 16.66 5.67
CA TYR A 129 -7.95 17.08 6.74
C TYR A 129 -8.58 18.18 7.62
N GLU A 130 -9.19 19.20 7.01
CA GLU A 130 -9.86 20.27 7.75
C GLU A 130 -11.04 19.73 8.58
N LEU A 131 -11.79 18.78 8.04
CA LEU A 131 -12.86 18.10 8.77
C LEU A 131 -12.31 17.28 9.95
N TYR A 132 -11.16 16.60 9.76
CA TYR A 132 -10.46 15.93 10.85
C TYR A 132 -10.07 16.92 11.97
N ARG A 133 -9.55 18.09 11.62
CA ARG A 133 -9.11 19.11 12.59
C ARG A 133 -10.28 19.74 13.36
N SER A 134 -11.44 19.84 12.74
CA SER A 134 -12.62 20.50 13.32
C SER A 134 -13.57 19.53 14.05
N GLU A 135 -13.76 18.31 13.51
CA GLU A 135 -14.79 17.39 13.99
C GLU A 135 -14.25 15.98 14.38
N GLY A 136 -12.97 15.73 14.13
CA GLY A 136 -12.32 14.46 14.48
C GLY A 136 -12.27 13.42 13.36
N PRO A 137 -11.71 12.23 13.67
CA PRO A 137 -11.38 11.23 12.64
C PRO A 137 -12.58 10.58 11.99
N GLU A 138 -13.68 10.33 12.69
CA GLU A 138 -14.83 9.60 12.16
C GLU A 138 -15.51 10.31 10.98
N PRO A 139 -15.90 11.62 11.09
CA PRO A 139 -16.45 12.37 9.97
C PRO A 139 -15.47 12.48 8.79
N ALA A 140 -14.19 12.70 9.09
CA ALA A 140 -13.13 12.79 8.08
C ALA A 140 -12.99 11.49 7.29
N MET A 141 -12.98 10.34 7.95
CA MET A 141 -12.92 9.04 7.29
C MET A 141 -14.18 8.72 6.47
N ALA A 142 -15.35 9.16 6.94
CA ALA A 142 -16.59 9.02 6.17
C ALA A 142 -16.54 9.89 4.89
N LEU A 143 -15.98 11.10 4.95
CA LEU A 143 -15.76 11.95 3.78
C LEU A 143 -14.72 11.32 2.84
N PHE A 144 -13.58 10.88 3.37
CA PHE A 144 -12.54 10.21 2.59
C PHE A 144 -13.09 8.99 1.84
N GLY A 145 -13.85 8.13 2.51
CA GLY A 145 -14.47 6.96 1.90
C GLY A 145 -15.38 7.31 0.72
N ARG A 146 -16.14 8.41 0.82
CA ARG A 146 -16.98 8.89 -0.30
C ARG A 146 -16.14 9.43 -1.47
N ILE A 147 -15.09 10.20 -1.18
CA ILE A 147 -14.20 10.79 -2.19
C ILE A 147 -13.45 9.68 -2.93
N ALA A 148 -12.92 8.70 -2.20
CA ALA A 148 -12.16 7.60 -2.77
C ALA A 148 -13.03 6.50 -3.42
N GLY A 149 -14.35 6.56 -3.26
CA GLY A 149 -15.25 5.50 -3.72
C GLY A 149 -15.12 4.20 -2.90
N LEU A 150 -14.51 4.28 -1.73
CA LEU A 150 -14.32 3.16 -0.81
C LEU A 150 -15.55 3.05 0.12
N ALA A 151 -16.68 2.60 -0.42
CA ALA A 151 -17.87 2.39 0.37
C ALA A 151 -17.60 1.33 1.45
N GLN A 152 -17.69 1.71 2.71
CA GLN A 152 -17.66 0.75 3.81
C GLN A 152 -18.94 -0.11 3.74
N GLN A 153 -18.79 -1.32 3.26
CA GLN A 153 -19.86 -2.32 3.42
C GLN A 153 -19.83 -2.78 4.87
N ALA A 154 -20.92 -2.51 5.59
CA ALA A 154 -21.09 -3.08 6.92
C ALA A 154 -21.04 -4.62 6.81
N PRO A 155 -20.34 -5.29 7.73
CA PRO A 155 -20.33 -6.74 7.72
C PRO A 155 -21.77 -7.28 7.86
N PRO A 156 -22.07 -8.47 7.30
CA PRO A 156 -23.38 -9.07 7.41
C PRO A 156 -23.82 -9.20 8.87
N PRO A 157 -25.14 -9.11 9.18
CA PRO A 157 -25.63 -9.34 10.52
C PRO A 157 -25.16 -10.70 11.07
N GLY A 158 -24.58 -10.71 12.28
CA GLY A 158 -24.06 -11.92 12.92
C GLY A 158 -22.65 -12.33 12.48
N PHE A 159 -21.99 -11.55 11.65
CA PHE A 159 -20.59 -11.80 11.31
C PHE A 159 -19.69 -11.43 12.49
N GLU A 160 -18.98 -12.44 13.02
CA GLU A 160 -17.95 -12.23 14.03
C GLU A 160 -16.58 -12.06 13.36
N LEU A 161 -15.96 -10.91 13.59
CA LEU A 161 -14.59 -10.69 13.15
C LEU A 161 -13.62 -11.65 13.85
N PRO A 162 -12.69 -12.28 13.11
CA PRO A 162 -11.62 -13.04 13.74
C PRO A 162 -10.84 -12.19 14.76
N PRO A 163 -10.30 -12.78 15.84
CA PRO A 163 -9.61 -12.04 16.91
C PRO A 163 -8.56 -11.06 16.40
N ALA A 164 -7.70 -11.49 15.47
CA ALA A 164 -6.66 -10.64 14.90
C ALA A 164 -7.21 -9.38 14.20
N PHE A 165 -8.36 -9.48 13.53
CA PHE A 165 -9.02 -8.32 12.91
C PHE A 165 -9.68 -7.40 13.94
N ARG A 166 -10.23 -7.94 15.02
CA ARG A 166 -10.74 -7.10 16.12
C ARG A 166 -9.65 -6.26 16.74
N GLU A 167 -8.50 -6.87 17.05
CA GLU A 167 -7.32 -6.17 17.56
C GLU A 167 -6.79 -5.13 16.56
N MET A 168 -6.78 -5.44 15.26
CA MET A 168 -6.42 -4.49 14.20
C MET A 168 -7.36 -3.26 14.20
N PHE A 169 -8.68 -3.47 14.33
CA PHE A 169 -9.63 -2.35 14.41
C PHE A 169 -9.45 -1.52 15.69
N GLU A 170 -9.10 -2.13 16.80
CA GLU A 170 -8.77 -1.39 18.04
C GLU A 170 -7.52 -0.53 17.84
N ARG A 171 -6.46 -1.07 17.24
CA ARG A 171 -5.26 -0.29 16.88
C ARG A 171 -5.57 0.80 15.87
N GLY A 172 -6.51 0.57 14.95
CA GLY A 172 -6.96 1.53 13.95
C GLY A 172 -7.43 2.87 14.53
N ARG A 173 -7.95 2.88 15.77
CA ARG A 173 -8.34 4.12 16.46
C ARG A 173 -7.16 5.06 16.69
N HIS A 174 -5.94 4.54 16.80
CA HIS A 174 -4.71 5.34 16.91
C HIS A 174 -4.07 5.58 15.55
N ASN A 175 -4.18 4.62 14.63
CA ASN A 175 -3.59 4.70 13.31
C ASN A 175 -4.25 5.77 12.44
N VAL A 176 -5.59 5.89 12.49
CA VAL A 176 -6.33 6.84 11.66
C VAL A 176 -5.96 8.30 11.96
N PRO A 177 -5.94 8.78 13.21
CA PRO A 177 -5.45 10.13 13.52
C PRO A 177 -4.01 10.37 13.07
N PHE A 178 -3.12 9.40 13.27
CA PHE A 178 -1.72 9.50 12.84
C PHE A 178 -1.61 9.65 11.32
N TRP A 179 -2.35 8.83 10.56
CA TRP A 179 -2.40 8.89 9.11
C TRP A 179 -2.94 10.23 8.59
N LEU A 180 -4.07 10.71 9.14
CA LEU A 180 -4.67 11.99 8.76
C LEU A 180 -3.72 13.17 9.02
N GLU A 181 -3.03 13.17 10.17
CA GLU A 181 -2.14 14.27 10.56
C GLU A 181 -0.83 14.27 9.76
N HIS A 182 -0.22 13.10 9.53
CA HIS A 182 1.16 13.01 9.09
C HIS A 182 1.37 12.45 7.68
N GLU A 183 0.38 11.77 7.10
CA GLU A 183 0.54 11.10 5.81
C GLU A 183 -0.39 11.60 4.71
N LEU A 184 -1.68 11.71 4.96
CA LEU A 184 -2.68 11.95 3.90
C LEU A 184 -2.20 13.00 2.90
N ARG A 185 -1.86 14.19 3.37
CA ARG A 185 -1.50 15.32 2.49
C ARG A 185 -0.14 15.16 1.83
N GLN A 186 0.83 14.53 2.51
CA GLN A 186 2.17 14.35 1.96
C GLN A 186 2.16 13.30 0.84
N TYR A 187 1.52 12.16 1.08
CA TYR A 187 1.54 11.04 0.13
C TYR A 187 0.76 11.35 -1.16
N VAL A 188 -0.42 11.95 -1.06
CA VAL A 188 -1.23 12.26 -2.26
C VAL A 188 -0.62 13.36 -3.15
N ARG A 189 0.30 14.16 -2.59
CA ARG A 189 1.05 15.21 -3.33
C ARG A 189 2.40 14.76 -3.82
N HIS A 190 2.79 13.53 -3.50
CA HIS A 190 4.07 13.01 -3.92
C HIS A 190 4.19 12.96 -5.45
N GLU A 191 5.30 13.47 -5.96
CA GLU A 191 5.65 13.42 -7.39
C GLU A 191 6.75 12.36 -7.57
N PRO A 192 6.44 11.22 -8.23
CA PRO A 192 7.42 10.16 -8.41
C PRO A 192 8.49 10.57 -9.45
N ASP A 193 9.70 10.06 -9.28
CA ASP A 193 10.77 10.18 -10.29
C ASP A 193 10.46 9.25 -11.47
N LEU A 194 9.78 9.79 -12.50
CA LEU A 194 9.36 9.03 -13.67
C LEU A 194 10.56 8.52 -14.50
N ASP A 195 11.67 9.23 -14.52
CA ASP A 195 12.86 8.80 -15.27
C ASP A 195 13.52 7.60 -14.59
N ALA A 196 13.64 7.63 -13.26
CA ALA A 196 14.14 6.50 -12.49
C ALA A 196 13.21 5.27 -12.60
N LEU A 197 11.89 5.47 -12.53
CA LEU A 197 10.92 4.39 -12.72
C LEU A 197 10.95 3.82 -14.14
N ALA A 198 11.11 4.66 -15.17
CA ALA A 198 11.26 4.20 -16.54
C ALA A 198 12.53 3.38 -16.73
N ALA A 199 13.63 3.75 -16.08
CA ALA A 199 14.87 2.98 -16.09
C ALA A 199 14.72 1.62 -15.37
N GLY A 200 13.85 1.54 -14.37
CA GLY A 200 13.56 0.31 -13.59
C GLY A 200 12.33 -0.47 -14.05
N LYS A 201 11.68 -0.11 -15.17
CA LYS A 201 10.37 -0.63 -15.57
C LYS A 201 10.31 -2.15 -15.76
N ASP A 202 11.42 -2.78 -16.12
CA ASP A 202 11.50 -4.24 -16.27
C ASP A 202 11.31 -5.00 -14.93
N LYS A 203 11.41 -4.27 -13.81
CA LYS A 203 11.15 -4.76 -12.45
C LYS A 203 9.82 -4.26 -11.90
N LEU A 204 9.00 -3.55 -12.67
CA LEU A 204 7.78 -2.89 -12.22
C LEU A 204 6.53 -3.57 -12.80
N ILE A 205 5.62 -3.98 -11.93
CA ILE A 205 4.29 -4.49 -12.30
C ILE A 205 3.25 -3.63 -11.57
N LEU A 206 2.65 -2.68 -12.27
CA LEU A 206 1.55 -1.89 -11.70
C LEU A 206 0.33 -2.77 -11.48
N ALA A 207 -0.28 -2.69 -10.30
CA ALA A 207 -1.39 -3.54 -9.90
C ALA A 207 -2.63 -2.73 -9.50
N SER A 208 -3.81 -3.20 -9.87
CA SER A 208 -5.08 -2.61 -9.44
C SER A 208 -6.19 -3.65 -9.33
N GLY A 209 -7.12 -3.44 -8.39
CA GLY A 209 -8.31 -4.26 -8.25
C GLY A 209 -9.28 -4.10 -9.40
N VAL A 210 -9.86 -5.19 -9.87
CA VAL A 210 -10.85 -5.16 -10.99
C VAL A 210 -12.10 -4.35 -10.62
N GLU A 211 -12.46 -4.33 -9.34
CA GLU A 211 -13.62 -3.59 -8.83
C GLU A 211 -13.32 -2.12 -8.54
N SER A 212 -12.05 -1.70 -8.60
CA SER A 212 -11.63 -0.31 -8.45
C SER A 212 -11.71 0.49 -9.74
N LYS A 213 -12.03 -0.13 -10.88
CA LYS A 213 -12.07 0.55 -12.18
C LYS A 213 -12.96 1.79 -12.15
N GLY A 214 -12.38 2.94 -12.55
CA GLY A 214 -13.07 4.23 -12.56
C GLY A 214 -13.17 4.92 -11.20
N LEU A 215 -12.70 4.31 -10.11
CA LEU A 215 -12.60 4.92 -8.79
C LEU A 215 -11.24 5.60 -8.60
N LEU A 216 -11.18 6.53 -7.65
CA LEU A 216 -9.96 7.30 -7.38
C LEU A 216 -8.71 6.43 -7.13
N PRO A 217 -8.74 5.30 -6.41
CA PRO A 217 -7.54 4.47 -6.23
C PRO A 217 -6.96 3.91 -7.54
N TYR A 218 -7.80 3.69 -8.55
CA TYR A 218 -7.40 3.12 -9.85
C TYR A 218 -6.78 4.15 -10.79
N LEU A 219 -7.31 5.39 -10.79
CA LEU A 219 -7.00 6.40 -11.81
C LEU A 219 -5.51 6.76 -11.91
N PRO A 220 -4.76 7.00 -10.80
CA PRO A 220 -3.34 7.34 -10.89
C PRO A 220 -2.49 6.23 -11.52
N ASN A 221 -2.85 4.95 -11.30
CA ASN A 221 -2.14 3.83 -11.90
C ASN A 221 -2.28 3.78 -13.42
N VAL A 222 -3.45 4.15 -13.96
CA VAL A 222 -3.64 4.25 -15.43
C VAL A 222 -2.72 5.32 -16.00
N VAL A 223 -2.70 6.51 -15.38
CA VAL A 223 -1.83 7.61 -15.84
C VAL A 223 -0.35 7.23 -15.73
N LEU A 224 0.04 6.57 -14.65
CA LEU A 224 1.42 6.10 -14.48
C LEU A 224 1.78 5.05 -15.53
N ALA A 225 0.89 4.10 -15.80
CA ALA A 225 1.07 3.06 -16.82
C ALA A 225 1.28 3.67 -18.22
N GLU A 226 0.45 4.64 -18.60
CA GLU A 226 0.58 5.37 -19.87
C GLU A 226 1.93 6.08 -19.98
N ARG A 227 2.35 6.77 -18.91
CA ARG A 227 3.63 7.52 -18.90
C ARG A 227 4.86 6.62 -18.99
N LEU A 228 4.82 5.43 -18.40
CA LEU A 228 5.93 4.47 -18.41
C LEU A 228 5.88 3.49 -19.58
N GLY A 229 4.76 3.43 -20.31
CA GLY A 229 4.56 2.46 -21.40
C GLY A 229 4.49 1.02 -20.89
N VAL A 230 3.80 0.81 -19.75
CA VAL A 230 3.57 -0.51 -19.14
C VAL A 230 2.08 -0.78 -18.97
N GLU A 231 1.71 -2.04 -18.71
CA GLU A 231 0.31 -2.42 -18.46
C GLU A 231 0.01 -2.44 -16.96
N VAL A 232 -1.29 -2.28 -16.62
CA VAL A 232 -1.79 -2.50 -15.25
C VAL A 232 -2.27 -3.94 -15.13
N ALA A 233 -1.65 -4.70 -14.24
CA ALA A 233 -2.07 -6.06 -13.90
C ALA A 233 -3.34 -5.99 -13.03
N GLU A 234 -4.38 -6.70 -13.45
CA GLU A 234 -5.63 -6.79 -12.71
C GLU A 234 -5.53 -7.82 -11.59
N PHE A 235 -6.02 -7.45 -10.40
CA PHE A 235 -6.10 -8.28 -9.22
C PHE A 235 -7.55 -8.46 -8.75
N PRO A 236 -7.88 -9.57 -8.05
CA PRO A 236 -9.22 -9.80 -7.51
C PRO A 236 -9.68 -8.73 -6.52
N GLY A 237 -10.93 -8.33 -6.61
CA GLY A 237 -11.59 -7.40 -5.69
C GLY A 237 -11.29 -5.92 -5.97
N ASP A 238 -11.48 -5.13 -4.93
CA ASP A 238 -11.30 -3.68 -4.90
C ASP A 238 -9.95 -3.29 -4.26
N HIS A 239 -9.85 -2.03 -3.79
CA HIS A 239 -8.68 -1.48 -3.09
C HIS A 239 -8.17 -2.34 -1.92
N ILE A 240 -9.05 -3.11 -1.30
CA ILE A 240 -8.71 -4.04 -0.20
C ILE A 240 -8.96 -5.51 -0.58
N GLY A 241 -8.90 -5.83 -1.86
CA GLY A 241 -9.11 -7.19 -2.39
C GLY A 241 -8.24 -8.25 -1.72
N TYR A 242 -7.02 -7.90 -1.32
CA TYR A 242 -6.12 -8.77 -0.56
C TYR A 242 -6.68 -9.22 0.81
N ALA A 243 -7.60 -8.44 1.41
CA ALA A 243 -8.24 -8.81 2.67
C ALA A 243 -9.51 -9.65 2.46
N ARG A 244 -10.23 -9.43 1.35
CA ARG A 244 -11.51 -10.07 1.06
C ARG A 244 -11.37 -11.35 0.24
N HIS A 245 -10.37 -11.39 -0.66
CA HIS A 245 -10.10 -12.47 -1.63
C HIS A 245 -8.68 -13.00 -1.47
N ALA A 246 -8.22 -13.25 -0.23
CA ALA A 246 -6.83 -13.51 0.09
C ALA A 246 -6.21 -14.66 -0.72
N ALA A 247 -6.94 -15.74 -0.96
CA ALA A 247 -6.44 -16.91 -1.69
C ALA A 247 -6.27 -16.60 -3.19
N GLU A 248 -7.28 -16.00 -3.82
CA GLU A 248 -7.25 -15.61 -5.24
C GLU A 248 -6.23 -14.51 -5.48
N PHE A 249 -6.12 -13.55 -4.55
CA PHE A 249 -5.13 -12.48 -4.59
C PHE A 249 -3.71 -13.04 -4.50
N ALA A 250 -3.47 -13.99 -3.59
CA ALA A 250 -2.19 -14.67 -3.45
C ALA A 250 -1.82 -15.46 -4.72
N ALA A 251 -2.77 -16.17 -5.32
CA ALA A 251 -2.55 -16.90 -6.56
C ALA A 251 -2.15 -15.94 -7.70
N ARG A 252 -2.84 -14.81 -7.83
CA ARG A 252 -2.53 -13.79 -8.83
C ARG A 252 -1.18 -13.13 -8.59
N LEU A 253 -0.84 -12.81 -7.33
CA LEU A 253 0.46 -12.25 -6.98
C LEU A 253 1.60 -13.23 -7.32
N HIS A 254 1.41 -14.52 -7.02
CA HIS A 254 2.38 -15.53 -7.41
C HIS A 254 2.57 -15.63 -8.93
N GLU A 255 1.48 -15.58 -9.70
CA GLU A 255 1.51 -15.62 -11.15
C GLU A 255 2.35 -14.46 -11.72
N VAL A 256 2.08 -13.23 -11.33
CA VAL A 256 2.81 -12.06 -11.84
C VAL A 256 4.28 -12.04 -11.41
N LEU A 257 4.59 -12.54 -10.20
CA LEU A 257 5.98 -12.64 -9.72
C LEU A 257 6.77 -13.78 -10.37
N SER A 258 6.09 -14.78 -10.95
CA SER A 258 6.71 -15.94 -11.59
C SER A 258 6.81 -15.78 -13.11
N SER A 259 6.12 -14.82 -13.69
CA SER A 259 6.21 -14.51 -15.11
C SER A 259 7.57 -13.86 -15.42
N PRO A 260 8.29 -14.30 -16.47
CA PRO A 260 9.45 -13.55 -16.89
C PRO A 260 9.02 -12.12 -17.26
N ALA A 261 9.80 -11.12 -16.82
CA ALA A 261 9.59 -9.76 -17.25
C ALA A 261 9.45 -9.74 -18.78
N SER A 262 8.36 -9.19 -19.27
CA SER A 262 8.13 -9.10 -20.73
C SER A 262 9.25 -8.24 -21.32
N SER A 263 10.12 -8.90 -22.08
CA SER A 263 11.26 -8.29 -22.79
C SER A 263 10.81 -7.42 -23.96
#